data_4547efc87029b2c027d8bf917e1cddf9
#
_entry.id   4547efc87029b2c027d8bf917e1cddf9
#
_cell.length_a   1.000
_cell.length_b   1.000
_cell.length_c   1.000
_cell.angle_alpha   90.00
_cell.angle_beta   90.00
_cell.angle_gamma   90.00
#
_symmetry.space_group_name_H-M   'P 1'
#
loop_
_entity.id
_entity.type
_entity.pdbx_description
1 polymer ?
#
loop_
_entity_poly.entity_id
_entity_poly.type
_entity_poly.pdbx_seq_one_letter_code
_entity_poly.pdbx_strand_id
1 'polypeptide(L)'
;MDASQRSALLSWLAFTGTFAAVRGITYSIRAGKGPFRNLSVGSELLHHYMGGIGLVTGVGAVAVRGSERQRQHPAVAVCYGSGLALIIDEFALLLDLKDVYWAKQGRISVDIGIGGSALAGSYFAALPLLRALRRDRAGRDRAAGDSPARDSAAGDSAAREDGP
;
A
#
# COMPACT_ATOMS: atom_id res chain seq x y z
N MET A 1 8.20 3.46 13.10
CA MET A 1 7.84 2.84 11.82
C MET A 1 8.87 1.77 11.53
N ASP A 2 8.44 0.54 11.33
CA ASP A 2 9.35 -0.54 10.90
C ASP A 2 9.69 -0.43 9.39
N ALA A 3 10.67 -1.24 8.93
CA ALA A 3 11.13 -1.20 7.54
C ALA A 3 10.01 -1.50 6.54
N SER A 4 9.13 -2.45 6.85
CA SER A 4 8.00 -2.83 5.99
C SER A 4 7.00 -1.68 5.85
N GLN A 5 6.66 -1.01 6.95
CA GLN A 5 5.75 0.13 6.93
C GLN A 5 6.32 1.32 6.15
N ARG A 6 7.64 1.54 6.28
CA ARG A 6 8.33 2.58 5.50
C ARG A 6 8.28 2.27 4.01
N SER A 7 8.58 1.04 3.61
CA SER A 7 8.51 0.61 2.20
C SER A 7 7.10 0.73 1.65
N ALA A 8 6.09 0.30 2.40
CA ALA A 8 4.69 0.42 1.99
C ALA A 8 4.26 1.88 1.81
N LEU A 9 4.66 2.78 2.73
CA LEU A 9 4.38 4.21 2.61
C LEU A 9 5.07 4.83 1.39
N LEU A 10 6.34 4.49 1.15
CA LEU A 10 7.09 4.98 0.00
C LEU A 10 6.46 4.50 -1.31
N SER A 11 6.04 3.23 -1.39
CA SER A 11 5.33 2.69 -2.56
C SER A 11 4.02 3.43 -2.82
N TRP A 12 3.25 3.68 -1.77
CA TRP A 12 1.99 4.43 -1.89
C TRP A 12 2.23 5.88 -2.35
N LEU A 13 3.19 6.59 -1.77
CA LEU A 13 3.53 7.95 -2.16
C LEU A 13 4.03 8.01 -3.61
N ALA A 14 4.89 7.06 -4.01
CA ALA A 14 5.37 6.96 -5.38
C ALA A 14 4.24 6.65 -6.36
N PHE A 15 3.34 5.72 -6.02
CA PHE A 15 2.16 5.43 -6.83
C PHE A 15 1.29 6.67 -7.02
N THR A 16 0.88 7.30 -5.93
CA THR A 16 -0.02 8.46 -5.97
C THR A 16 0.60 9.64 -6.71
N GLY A 17 1.88 9.94 -6.43
CA GLY A 17 2.61 11.03 -7.09
C GLY A 17 2.80 10.78 -8.59
N THR A 18 3.20 9.57 -8.99
CA THR A 18 3.37 9.20 -10.39
C THR A 18 2.04 9.22 -11.13
N PHE A 19 0.99 8.64 -10.55
CA PHE A 19 -0.34 8.62 -11.16
C PHE A 19 -0.86 10.05 -11.39
N ALA A 20 -0.76 10.91 -10.39
CA ALA A 20 -1.17 12.32 -10.50
C ALA A 20 -0.36 13.08 -11.56
N ALA A 21 0.96 12.87 -11.60
CA ALA A 21 1.84 13.52 -12.57
C ALA A 21 1.51 13.10 -14.00
N VAL A 22 1.36 11.79 -14.24
CA VAL A 22 1.03 11.26 -15.58
C VAL A 22 -0.33 11.77 -16.04
N ARG A 23 -1.35 11.74 -15.17
CA ARG A 23 -2.66 12.33 -15.49
C ARG A 23 -2.57 13.81 -15.79
N GLY A 24 -1.82 14.58 -15.02
CA GLY A 24 -1.59 16.00 -15.29
C GLY A 24 -0.94 16.24 -16.65
N ILE A 25 0.06 15.45 -17.01
CA ILE A 25 0.72 15.51 -18.33
C ILE A 25 -0.28 15.17 -19.45
N THR A 26 -1.03 14.07 -19.31
CA THR A 26 -1.99 13.61 -20.30
C THR A 26 -3.11 14.65 -20.53
N TYR A 27 -3.64 15.22 -19.46
CA TYR A 27 -4.62 16.31 -19.58
C TYR A 27 -4.03 17.57 -20.21
N SER A 28 -2.75 17.89 -19.93
CA SER A 28 -2.07 19.03 -20.56
C SER A 28 -1.89 18.82 -22.06
N ILE A 29 -1.50 17.63 -22.49
CA ILE A 29 -1.39 17.24 -23.92
C ILE A 29 -2.76 17.39 -24.61
N ARG A 30 -3.82 16.84 -24.01
CA ARG A 30 -5.19 16.94 -24.54
C ARG A 30 -5.67 18.39 -24.66
N ALA A 31 -5.33 19.23 -23.70
CA ALA A 31 -5.71 20.64 -23.71
C ALA A 31 -4.84 21.48 -24.65
N GLY A 32 -3.83 20.90 -25.32
CA GLY A 32 -2.86 21.61 -26.14
C GLY A 32 -2.01 22.62 -25.35
N LYS A 33 -1.85 22.41 -24.02
CA LYS A 33 -1.14 23.32 -23.11
C LYS A 33 0.17 22.71 -22.65
N GLY A 34 1.22 23.52 -22.57
CA GLY A 34 2.52 23.12 -22.03
C GLY A 34 3.46 22.48 -23.09
N PRO A 35 4.67 22.08 -22.64
CA PRO A 35 5.71 21.56 -23.53
C PRO A 35 5.54 20.08 -23.86
N PHE A 36 4.57 19.40 -23.25
CA PHE A 36 4.41 17.96 -23.37
C PHE A 36 3.78 17.58 -24.71
N ARG A 37 4.29 16.49 -25.30
CA ARG A 37 3.78 15.90 -26.54
C ARG A 37 3.77 14.38 -26.40
N ASN A 38 2.98 13.71 -27.24
CA ASN A 38 3.00 12.25 -27.30
C ASN A 38 4.39 11.76 -27.73
N LEU A 39 4.90 10.78 -27.00
CA LEU A 39 6.13 10.09 -27.35
C LEU A 39 5.82 9.02 -28.39
N SER A 40 6.44 9.11 -29.56
CA SER A 40 6.33 8.10 -30.60
C SER A 40 7.72 7.65 -31.05
N VAL A 41 7.85 6.37 -31.40
CA VAL A 41 9.04 5.81 -32.06
C VAL A 41 8.60 5.30 -33.42
N GLY A 42 9.02 6.00 -34.47
CA GLY A 42 8.50 5.75 -35.80
C GLY A 42 7.04 6.11 -35.94
N SER A 43 6.19 5.18 -36.38
CA SER A 43 4.73 5.32 -36.48
C SER A 43 3.99 4.87 -35.20
N GLU A 44 4.70 4.23 -34.25
CA GLU A 44 4.08 3.64 -33.07
C GLU A 44 4.12 4.61 -31.87
N LEU A 45 2.98 4.72 -31.20
CA LEU A 45 2.86 5.48 -29.96
C LEU A 45 3.48 4.68 -28.80
N LEU A 46 4.44 5.27 -28.10
CA LEU A 46 5.07 4.65 -26.95
C LEU A 46 4.15 4.83 -25.73
N HIS A 47 3.57 3.73 -25.29
CA HIS A 47 2.73 3.70 -24.10
C HIS A 47 3.59 3.55 -22.85
N HIS A 48 3.33 4.35 -21.84
CA HIS A 48 4.14 4.37 -20.61
C HIS A 48 3.92 3.15 -19.71
N TYR A 49 2.86 2.34 -19.91
CA TYR A 49 2.72 1.06 -19.21
C TYR A 49 3.87 0.10 -19.51
N MET A 50 4.51 0.20 -20.67
CA MET A 50 5.70 -0.62 -21.00
C MET A 50 6.84 -0.34 -20.01
N GLY A 51 7.11 0.94 -19.72
CA GLY A 51 8.05 1.33 -18.67
C GLY A 51 7.61 0.84 -17.29
N GLY A 52 6.32 0.88 -17.02
CA GLY A 52 5.72 0.34 -15.79
C GLY A 52 5.96 -1.16 -15.61
N ILE A 53 5.74 -1.95 -16.67
CA ILE A 53 6.04 -3.40 -16.68
C ILE A 53 7.52 -3.64 -16.43
N GLY A 54 8.42 -2.89 -17.11
CA GLY A 54 9.87 -3.00 -16.90
C GLY A 54 10.27 -2.73 -15.44
N LEU A 55 9.74 -1.68 -14.82
CA LEU A 55 9.99 -1.36 -13.41
C LEU A 55 9.51 -2.47 -12.47
N VAL A 56 8.28 -2.96 -12.64
CA VAL A 56 7.73 -4.02 -11.79
C VAL A 56 8.49 -5.34 -11.99
N THR A 57 8.89 -5.66 -13.22
CA THR A 57 9.72 -6.83 -13.52
C THR A 57 11.08 -6.75 -12.83
N GLY A 58 11.75 -5.59 -12.90
CA GLY A 58 13.03 -5.36 -12.21
C GLY A 58 12.90 -5.49 -10.69
N VAL A 59 11.84 -4.91 -10.12
CA VAL A 59 11.52 -5.06 -8.69
C VAL A 59 11.26 -6.53 -8.34
N GLY A 60 10.53 -7.26 -9.18
CA GLY A 60 10.28 -8.68 -9.01
C GLY A 60 11.57 -9.49 -8.98
N ALA A 61 12.51 -9.21 -9.86
CA ALA A 61 13.83 -9.85 -9.87
C ALA A 61 14.61 -9.59 -8.56
N VAL A 62 14.58 -8.35 -8.06
CA VAL A 62 15.18 -8.00 -6.76
C VAL A 62 14.47 -8.70 -5.60
N ALA A 63 13.14 -8.80 -5.64
CA ALA A 63 12.37 -9.48 -4.60
C ALA A 63 12.70 -10.98 -4.51
N VAL A 64 12.91 -11.64 -5.66
CA VAL A 64 13.19 -13.09 -5.72
C VAL A 64 14.65 -13.40 -5.44
N ARG A 65 15.59 -12.63 -5.97
CA ARG A 65 17.03 -12.96 -5.95
C ARG A 65 17.89 -12.00 -5.15
N GLY A 66 17.36 -10.85 -4.75
CA GLY A 66 18.10 -9.83 -4.04
C GLY A 66 18.39 -10.21 -2.59
N SER A 67 19.48 -9.67 -2.05
CA SER A 67 19.76 -9.70 -0.62
C SER A 67 18.73 -8.88 0.16
N GLU A 68 18.61 -9.10 1.47
CA GLU A 68 17.70 -8.36 2.33
C GLU A 68 17.93 -6.84 2.24
N ARG A 69 19.20 -6.41 2.20
CA ARG A 69 19.57 -5.00 2.01
C ARG A 69 19.04 -4.43 0.70
N GLN A 70 19.09 -5.20 -0.39
CA GLN A 70 18.58 -4.78 -1.68
C GLN A 70 17.04 -4.70 -1.68
N ARG A 71 16.36 -5.70 -1.12
CA ARG A 71 14.89 -5.71 -1.00
C ARG A 71 14.36 -4.56 -0.18
N GLN A 72 15.06 -4.17 0.89
CA GLN A 72 14.66 -3.06 1.77
C GLN A 72 15.11 -1.68 1.26
N HIS A 73 15.82 -1.62 0.13
CA HIS A 73 16.28 -0.33 -0.40
C HIS A 73 15.08 0.55 -0.81
N PRO A 74 15.04 1.83 -0.42
CA PRO A 74 13.91 2.73 -0.72
C PRO A 74 13.57 2.82 -2.22
N ALA A 75 14.57 2.73 -3.09
CA ALA A 75 14.36 2.76 -4.54
C ALA A 75 13.47 1.60 -5.03
N VAL A 76 13.52 0.42 -4.39
CA VAL A 76 12.67 -0.72 -4.74
C VAL A 76 11.20 -0.38 -4.50
N ALA A 77 10.89 0.23 -3.37
CA ALA A 77 9.54 0.67 -3.04
C ALA A 77 9.04 1.76 -3.99
N VAL A 78 9.90 2.73 -4.31
CA VAL A 78 9.57 3.81 -5.26
C VAL A 78 9.34 3.24 -6.67
N CYS A 79 10.25 2.41 -7.19
CA CYS A 79 10.09 1.78 -8.50
C CYS A 79 8.82 0.92 -8.58
N TYR A 80 8.51 0.18 -7.51
CA TYR A 80 7.29 -0.61 -7.44
C TYR A 80 6.03 0.26 -7.55
N GLY A 81 5.92 1.28 -6.71
CA GLY A 81 4.76 2.18 -6.71
C GLY A 81 4.60 2.92 -8.04
N SER A 82 5.71 3.48 -8.57
CA SER A 82 5.70 4.18 -9.86
C SER A 82 5.34 3.25 -11.03
N GLY A 83 5.90 2.04 -11.05
CA GLY A 83 5.61 1.05 -12.08
C GLY A 83 4.14 0.64 -12.10
N LEU A 84 3.55 0.39 -10.92
CA LEU A 84 2.11 0.12 -10.80
C LEU A 84 1.26 1.30 -11.28
N ALA A 85 1.65 2.54 -10.94
CA ALA A 85 0.92 3.73 -11.38
C ALA A 85 0.85 3.83 -12.91
N LEU A 86 1.99 3.59 -13.58
CA LEU A 86 2.06 3.62 -15.05
C LEU A 86 1.19 2.53 -15.70
N ILE A 87 1.15 1.34 -15.12
CA ILE A 87 0.31 0.23 -15.61
C ILE A 87 -1.16 0.56 -15.40
N ILE A 88 -1.55 1.01 -14.21
CA ILE A 88 -2.94 1.30 -13.86
C ILE A 88 -3.48 2.50 -14.65
N ASP A 89 -2.64 3.48 -14.95
CA ASP A 89 -3.05 4.64 -15.74
C ASP A 89 -3.54 4.25 -17.15
N GLU A 90 -2.94 3.23 -17.76
CA GLU A 90 -3.32 2.70 -19.07
C GLU A 90 -4.01 1.33 -19.00
N PHE A 91 -4.59 0.97 -17.83
CA PHE A 91 -5.20 -0.35 -17.63
C PHE A 91 -6.32 -0.65 -18.63
N ALA A 92 -7.12 0.36 -19.00
CA ALA A 92 -8.18 0.20 -19.99
C ALA A 92 -7.64 -0.17 -21.38
N LEU A 93 -6.45 0.33 -21.74
CA LEU A 93 -5.78 -0.02 -22.99
C LEU A 93 -5.31 -1.49 -22.98
N LEU A 94 -4.82 -1.98 -21.84
CA LEU A 94 -4.42 -3.39 -21.68
C LEU A 94 -5.61 -4.36 -21.82
N LEU A 95 -6.82 -3.94 -21.44
CA LEU A 95 -8.02 -4.77 -21.55
C LEU A 95 -8.55 -4.85 -22.99
N ASP A 96 -8.54 -3.77 -23.74
CA ASP A 96 -9.25 -3.66 -25.01
C ASP A 96 -8.34 -3.49 -26.22
N LEU A 97 -7.04 -3.30 -26.01
CA LEU A 97 -6.01 -3.07 -27.05
C LEU A 97 -6.39 -1.98 -28.07
N LYS A 98 -7.34 -1.12 -27.70
CA LYS A 98 -7.78 0.04 -28.48
C LYS A 98 -7.48 1.31 -27.67
N ASP A 99 -7.20 2.39 -28.38
CA ASP A 99 -7.00 3.70 -27.73
C ASP A 99 -8.36 4.26 -27.25
N VAL A 100 -8.79 3.76 -26.07
CA VAL A 100 -10.04 4.13 -25.41
C VAL A 100 -9.82 5.15 -24.27
N TYR A 101 -8.66 5.80 -24.26
CA TYR A 101 -8.22 6.66 -23.16
C TYR A 101 -9.26 7.73 -22.76
N TRP A 102 -9.98 8.26 -23.74
CA TRP A 102 -11.00 9.29 -23.57
C TRP A 102 -12.44 8.76 -23.65
N ALA A 103 -12.63 7.48 -23.89
CA ALA A 103 -13.92 6.83 -23.85
C ALA A 103 -14.38 6.57 -22.41
N LYS A 104 -15.63 6.11 -22.24
CA LYS A 104 -16.16 5.74 -20.92
C LYS A 104 -15.30 4.69 -20.22
N GLN A 105 -14.68 3.78 -20.99
CA GLN A 105 -13.78 2.73 -20.51
C GLN A 105 -12.50 3.31 -19.88
N GLY A 106 -11.95 4.42 -20.38
CA GLY A 106 -10.78 5.07 -19.80
C GLY A 106 -11.00 5.58 -18.37
N ARG A 107 -12.25 5.77 -17.94
CA ARG A 107 -12.59 6.14 -16.57
C ARG A 107 -12.25 5.04 -15.57
N ILE A 108 -12.26 3.77 -15.98
CA ILE A 108 -11.91 2.63 -15.13
C ILE A 108 -10.50 2.79 -14.57
N SER A 109 -9.52 3.15 -15.38
CA SER A 109 -8.14 3.41 -14.92
C SER A 109 -8.08 4.53 -13.88
N VAL A 110 -8.85 5.61 -14.11
CA VAL A 110 -8.92 6.73 -13.16
C VAL A 110 -9.55 6.29 -11.84
N ASP A 111 -10.67 5.59 -11.91
CA ASP A 111 -11.41 5.14 -10.73
C ASP A 111 -10.59 4.16 -9.90
N ILE A 112 -9.89 3.20 -10.54
CA ILE A 112 -8.99 2.27 -9.86
C ILE A 112 -7.80 3.01 -9.23
N GLY A 113 -7.17 3.94 -9.95
CA GLY A 113 -6.03 4.70 -9.44
C GLY A 113 -6.40 5.59 -8.26
N ILE A 114 -7.50 6.33 -8.36
CA ILE A 114 -8.01 7.18 -7.27
C ILE A 114 -8.48 6.32 -6.09
N GLY A 115 -9.27 5.28 -6.36
CA GLY A 115 -9.78 4.37 -5.33
C GLY A 115 -8.64 3.67 -4.58
N GLY A 116 -7.65 3.14 -5.29
CA GLY A 116 -6.47 2.51 -4.71
C GLY A 116 -5.65 3.48 -3.84
N SER A 117 -5.43 4.71 -4.34
CA SER A 117 -4.73 5.75 -3.58
C SER A 117 -5.49 6.13 -2.30
N ALA A 118 -6.81 6.31 -2.40
CA ALA A 118 -7.66 6.67 -1.27
C ALA A 118 -7.69 5.57 -0.21
N LEU A 119 -7.86 4.30 -0.61
CA LEU A 119 -7.86 3.15 0.31
C LEU A 119 -6.52 3.01 1.03
N ALA A 120 -5.41 3.05 0.30
CA ALA A 120 -4.09 2.98 0.89
C ALA A 120 -3.80 4.16 1.81
N GLY A 121 -4.16 5.38 1.41
CA GLY A 121 -4.02 6.58 2.24
C GLY A 121 -4.84 6.50 3.52
N SER A 122 -6.08 6.03 3.44
CA SER A 122 -6.96 5.81 4.61
C SER A 122 -6.37 4.77 5.57
N TYR A 123 -5.81 3.67 5.03
CA TYR A 123 -5.12 2.67 5.84
C TYR A 123 -3.93 3.29 6.60
N PHE A 124 -3.06 4.05 5.93
CA PHE A 124 -1.93 4.70 6.59
C PHE A 124 -2.35 5.74 7.63
N ALA A 125 -3.41 6.49 7.36
CA ALA A 125 -3.97 7.45 8.32
C ALA A 125 -4.57 6.75 9.55
N ALA A 126 -5.16 5.56 9.39
CA ALA A 126 -5.74 4.78 10.48
C ALA A 126 -4.71 4.00 11.31
N LEU A 127 -3.48 3.80 10.83
CA LEU A 127 -2.45 3.02 11.52
C LEU A 127 -2.19 3.45 12.98
N PRO A 128 -2.09 4.76 13.32
CA PRO A 128 -1.89 5.18 14.72
C PRO A 128 -3.05 4.73 15.62
N LEU A 129 -4.29 4.90 15.15
CA LEU A 129 -5.49 4.49 15.89
C LEU A 129 -5.55 2.97 16.08
N LEU A 130 -5.28 2.20 15.02
CA LEU A 130 -5.25 0.74 15.08
C LEU A 130 -4.19 0.22 16.08
N ARG A 131 -3.05 0.91 16.16
CA ARG A 131 -1.99 0.57 17.13
C ARG A 131 -2.43 0.90 18.56
N ALA A 132 -3.08 2.04 18.79
CA ALA A 132 -3.61 2.41 20.10
C ALA A 132 -4.63 1.36 20.58
N LEU A 133 -5.59 1.00 19.74
CA LEU A 133 -6.63 0.00 20.06
C LEU A 133 -6.02 -1.38 20.39
N ARG A 134 -4.97 -1.79 19.67
CA ARG A 134 -4.28 -3.07 19.96
C ARG A 134 -3.55 -3.02 21.31
N ARG A 135 -2.92 -1.90 21.66
CA ARG A 135 -2.26 -1.72 22.95
C ARG A 135 -3.25 -1.76 24.11
N ASP A 136 -4.39 -1.10 23.96
CA ASP A 136 -5.45 -1.09 24.98
C ASP A 136 -6.04 -2.49 25.22
N ARG A 137 -6.24 -3.27 24.14
CA ARG A 137 -6.68 -4.67 24.26
C ARG A 137 -5.66 -5.52 24.99
N ALA A 138 -4.38 -5.46 24.58
CA ALA A 138 -3.31 -6.21 25.22
C ALA A 138 -3.12 -5.81 26.70
N GLY A 139 -3.37 -4.56 27.05
CA GLY A 139 -3.38 -4.09 28.46
C GLY A 139 -4.53 -4.68 29.26
N ARG A 140 -5.74 -4.73 28.71
CA ARG A 140 -6.91 -5.33 29.37
C ARG A 140 -6.75 -6.84 29.55
N ASP A 141 -6.24 -7.55 28.56
CA ASP A 141 -6.02 -8.99 28.63
C ASP A 141 -4.99 -9.36 29.71
N ARG A 142 -3.94 -8.55 29.87
CA ARG A 142 -2.98 -8.71 30.94
C ARG A 142 -3.61 -8.42 32.32
N ALA A 143 -4.37 -7.36 32.45
CA ALA A 143 -5.05 -7.02 33.70
C ALA A 143 -6.08 -8.07 34.11
N ALA A 144 -6.78 -8.68 33.13
CA ALA A 144 -7.72 -9.78 33.38
C ALA A 144 -7.01 -11.09 33.77
N GLY A 145 -5.82 -11.35 33.21
CA GLY A 145 -5.02 -12.55 33.53
C GLY A 145 -4.23 -12.45 34.85
N ASP A 146 -4.03 -11.24 35.36
CA ASP A 146 -3.30 -10.98 36.62
C ASP A 146 -4.27 -10.78 37.83
N SER A 147 -5.55 -11.13 37.66
CA SER A 147 -6.54 -11.15 38.75
C SER A 147 -6.21 -12.37 39.61
N PRO A 148 -5.64 -12.18 40.84
CA PRO A 148 -5.23 -13.33 41.64
C PRO A 148 -6.45 -14.08 42.09
N ALA A 149 -6.45 -15.39 41.90
CA ALA A 149 -7.23 -16.34 42.66
C ALA A 149 -6.77 -16.26 44.14
N ARG A 150 -7.06 -15.15 44.80
CA ARG A 150 -6.90 -14.98 46.23
C ARG A 150 -8.25 -15.19 46.88
N ASP A 151 -8.23 -16.03 47.87
CA ASP A 151 -9.28 -16.37 48.83
C ASP A 151 -10.08 -17.65 48.57
N SER A 152 -9.38 -18.77 48.42
CA SER A 152 -9.97 -20.09 48.72
C SER A 152 -9.13 -20.97 49.64
N ALA A 153 -8.02 -20.45 50.20
CA ALA A 153 -7.15 -21.26 51.05
C ALA A 153 -7.06 -20.80 52.50
N ALA A 154 -7.91 -19.86 52.95
CA ALA A 154 -7.87 -19.36 54.36
C ALA A 154 -9.05 -19.80 55.20
N GLY A 155 -9.91 -20.73 54.74
CA GLY A 155 -11.14 -21.14 55.43
C GLY A 155 -11.16 -22.54 56.06
N ASP A 156 -10.12 -23.37 55.91
CA ASP A 156 -10.21 -24.78 56.36
C ASP A 156 -9.15 -25.20 57.39
N SER A 157 -8.66 -24.26 58.20
CA SER A 157 -7.69 -24.58 59.27
C SER A 157 -8.15 -24.26 60.69
N ALA A 158 -9.46 -23.88 60.89
CA ALA A 158 -9.95 -23.49 62.23
C ALA A 158 -11.01 -24.45 62.86
N ALA A 159 -11.13 -25.67 62.39
CA ALA A 159 -12.15 -26.60 62.87
C ALA A 159 -11.61 -27.99 63.26
N ARG A 160 -10.42 -28.11 63.85
CA ARG A 160 -9.95 -29.38 64.44
C ARG A 160 -9.07 -29.13 65.68
N GLU A 161 -9.59 -28.53 66.67
CA GLU A 161 -9.13 -28.68 68.07
C GLU A 161 -10.33 -28.33 68.95
N ASP A 162 -11.02 -29.39 69.40
CA ASP A 162 -11.69 -29.53 70.68
C ASP A 162 -12.53 -30.81 70.69
N GLY A 163 -12.12 -31.72 71.57
CA GLY A 163 -12.90 -32.88 71.97
C GLY A 163 -12.11 -33.94 72.70
N PRO A 164 -12.58 -34.39 73.85
CA PRO A 164 -11.83 -34.78 75.05
C PRO A 164 -11.18 -36.17 74.92
#